data_d08cc4085e311f449e47ecafa506261a
#
_entry.id   d08cc4085e311f449e47ecafa506261a
#
_cell.length_a   1.000
_cell.length_b   1.000
_cell.length_c   1.000
_cell.angle_alpha   90.00
_cell.angle_beta   90.00
_cell.angle_gamma   90.00
#
_symmetry.space_group_name_H-M   'P 1'
#
loop_
_entity.id
_entity.type
_entity.pdbx_description
1 polymer ?
#
loop_
_entity_poly.entity_id
_entity_poly.type
_entity_poly.pdbx_seq_one_letter_code
_entity_poly.pdbx_strand_id
1 'polypeptide(L)'
;ENNIFVLPIQISCDGKTYRDGIDISSKEIYQLQKEHMLKTSSPVGQELFSLLESLKVNGYSHVIGIFLSAGISGTSNQMRLFCQSQEDLVCHIIDSKSASVGLGIIAIELAHYCQKGVTFEQAISYGEKLVEENYAYFSIDDLGFLQKGGRIGKASAFLGTTLKIKPILSFEKENGEIYVPSKVRGNK
;
A
#
# COMPACT_ATOMS: atom_id res chain seq x y z
N GLU A 1 -6.63 -18.46 -0.01
CA GLU A 1 -7.05 -19.25 -1.17
C GLU A 1 -6.19 -19.04 -2.42
N ASN A 2 -5.55 -17.86 -2.61
CA ASN A 2 -4.75 -17.54 -3.80
C ASN A 2 -3.25 -17.42 -3.52
N ASN A 3 -2.74 -18.02 -2.44
CA ASN A 3 -1.35 -17.86 -1.99
C ASN A 3 -0.96 -16.37 -1.79
N ILE A 4 -1.91 -15.55 -1.37
CA ILE A 4 -1.69 -14.17 -0.99
C ILE A 4 -1.58 -14.09 0.53
N PHE A 5 -0.45 -13.57 1.02
CA PHE A 5 -0.18 -13.35 2.43
C PHE A 5 -0.15 -11.85 2.69
N VAL A 6 -0.84 -11.42 3.74
CA VAL A 6 -0.97 -9.99 4.06
C VAL A 6 -0.11 -9.64 5.26
N LEU A 7 0.73 -8.63 5.11
CA LEU A 7 1.43 -7.99 6.21
C LEU A 7 0.64 -6.75 6.64
N PRO A 8 0.09 -6.72 7.86
CA PRO A 8 -0.71 -5.60 8.33
C PRO A 8 0.19 -4.39 8.61
N ILE A 9 -0.25 -3.20 8.24
CA ILE A 9 0.35 -1.96 8.75
C ILE A 9 0.02 -1.81 10.23
N GLN A 10 0.84 -1.05 10.94
CA GLN A 10 0.59 -0.70 12.34
C GLN A 10 -0.20 0.60 12.42
N ILE A 11 -1.21 0.63 13.30
CA ILE A 11 -2.02 1.82 13.61
C ILE A 11 -1.80 2.17 15.06
N SER A 12 -1.29 3.38 15.33
CA SER A 12 -1.05 3.86 16.69
C SER A 12 -2.06 4.94 17.06
N CYS A 13 -2.63 4.78 18.28
CA CYS A 13 -3.58 5.69 18.91
C CYS A 13 -3.28 5.77 20.41
N ASP A 14 -2.99 6.94 20.95
CA ASP A 14 -2.80 7.20 22.37
C ASP A 14 -1.87 6.19 23.08
N GLY A 15 -0.73 5.92 22.47
CA GLY A 15 0.28 5.01 23.03
C GLY A 15 -0.01 3.52 22.86
N LYS A 16 -1.16 3.15 22.28
CA LYS A 16 -1.47 1.78 21.87
C LYS A 16 -1.19 1.59 20.39
N THR A 17 -0.78 0.39 20.01
CA THR A 17 -0.54 0.02 18.61
C THR A 17 -1.35 -1.21 18.27
N TYR A 18 -1.96 -1.19 17.08
CA TYR A 18 -2.85 -2.22 16.56
C TYR A 18 -2.38 -2.63 15.16
N ARG A 19 -2.54 -3.91 14.83
CA ARG A 19 -2.37 -4.43 13.46
C ARG A 19 -3.68 -4.24 12.70
N ASP A 20 -3.61 -3.54 11.57
CA ASP A 20 -4.80 -3.28 10.73
C ASP A 20 -5.46 -4.57 10.25
N GLY A 21 -6.76 -4.67 10.47
CA GLY A 21 -7.55 -5.84 10.09
C GLY A 21 -7.33 -7.11 10.94
N ILE A 22 -6.44 -7.06 11.95
CA ILE A 22 -6.18 -8.17 12.90
C ILE A 22 -6.63 -7.78 14.30
N ASP A 23 -6.04 -6.74 14.88
CA ASP A 23 -6.32 -6.30 16.26
C ASP A 23 -7.42 -5.25 16.31
N ILE A 24 -7.71 -4.60 15.18
CA ILE A 24 -8.70 -3.54 15.05
C ILE A 24 -9.37 -3.60 13.67
N SER A 25 -10.67 -3.46 13.64
CA SER A 25 -11.47 -3.40 12.41
C SER A 25 -11.52 -1.97 11.84
N SER A 26 -11.79 -1.84 10.52
CA SER A 26 -11.98 -0.55 9.88
C SER A 26 -13.08 0.29 10.55
N LYS A 27 -14.14 -0.34 11.06
CA LYS A 27 -15.22 0.34 11.77
C LYS A 27 -14.72 1.00 13.07
N GLU A 28 -13.91 0.28 13.82
CA GLU A 28 -13.30 0.79 15.07
C GLU A 28 -12.29 1.90 14.77
N ILE A 29 -11.49 1.75 13.71
CA ILE A 29 -10.57 2.81 13.23
C ILE A 29 -11.34 4.10 12.97
N TYR A 30 -12.46 4.03 12.21
CA TYR A 30 -13.27 5.22 11.92
C TYR A 30 -13.93 5.84 13.16
N GLN A 31 -14.23 5.06 14.19
CA GLN A 31 -14.72 5.60 15.46
C GLN A 31 -13.60 6.33 16.21
N LEU A 32 -12.44 5.70 16.35
CA LEU A 32 -11.28 6.31 17.02
C LEU A 32 -10.83 7.60 16.31
N GLN A 33 -10.87 7.63 14.99
CA GLN A 33 -10.44 8.79 14.20
C GLN A 33 -11.29 10.05 14.42
N LYS A 34 -12.51 9.91 14.95
CA LYS A 34 -13.38 11.07 15.27
C LYS A 34 -12.83 11.88 16.45
N GLU A 35 -12.16 11.23 17.39
CA GLU A 35 -11.73 11.82 18.66
C GLU A 35 -10.20 11.88 18.78
N HIS A 36 -9.49 11.02 18.04
CA HIS A 36 -8.05 10.84 18.17
C HIS A 36 -7.32 11.00 16.83
N MET A 37 -6.07 11.42 16.92
CA MET A 37 -5.17 11.45 15.77
C MET A 37 -4.47 10.10 15.62
N LEU A 38 -4.86 9.34 14.62
CA LEU A 38 -4.21 8.07 14.31
C LEU A 38 -2.93 8.29 13.50
N LYS A 39 -1.93 7.45 13.77
CA LYS A 39 -0.68 7.38 12.99
C LYS A 39 -0.51 5.98 12.44
N THR A 40 0.08 5.87 11.26
CA THR A 40 0.40 4.58 10.66
C THR A 40 1.91 4.41 10.52
N SER A 41 2.38 3.18 10.64
CA SER A 41 3.75 2.78 10.36
C SER A 41 3.81 1.47 9.60
N SER A 42 4.98 1.17 9.06
CA SER A 42 5.25 -0.11 8.39
C SER A 42 5.02 -1.29 9.33
N PRO A 43 4.79 -2.50 8.79
CA PRO A 43 4.77 -3.74 9.58
C PRO A 43 6.03 -3.87 10.44
N VAL A 44 5.91 -4.55 11.57
CA VAL A 44 7.05 -4.82 12.45
C VAL A 44 7.99 -5.83 11.79
N GLY A 45 9.30 -5.63 11.90
CA GLY A 45 10.30 -6.54 11.31
C GLY A 45 10.16 -7.99 11.77
N GLN A 46 9.75 -8.21 13.02
CA GLN A 46 9.47 -9.54 13.56
C GLN A 46 8.31 -10.26 12.84
N GLU A 47 7.26 -9.52 12.45
CA GLU A 47 6.12 -10.09 11.71
C GLU A 47 6.55 -10.52 10.29
N LEU A 48 7.35 -9.70 9.63
CA LEU A 48 7.92 -10.04 8.35
C LEU A 48 8.83 -11.27 8.46
N PHE A 49 9.74 -11.29 9.45
CA PHE A 49 10.61 -12.44 9.69
C PHE A 49 9.81 -13.73 9.89
N SER A 50 8.79 -13.68 10.76
CA SER A 50 7.91 -14.83 11.03
C SER A 50 7.17 -15.29 9.78
N LEU A 51 6.72 -14.36 8.94
CA LEU A 51 6.07 -14.70 7.67
C LEU A 51 7.04 -15.41 6.71
N LEU A 52 8.23 -14.84 6.49
CA LEU A 52 9.21 -15.44 5.56
C LEU A 52 9.68 -16.82 6.04
N GLU A 53 9.92 -17.01 7.33
CA GLU A 53 10.23 -18.32 7.91
C GLU A 53 9.08 -19.32 7.69
N SER A 54 7.84 -18.89 7.93
CA SER A 54 6.66 -19.71 7.64
C SER A 54 6.59 -20.13 6.16
N LEU A 55 6.90 -19.22 5.24
CA LEU A 55 6.93 -19.52 3.80
C LEU A 55 7.99 -20.57 3.46
N LYS A 56 9.21 -20.43 4.00
CA LYS A 56 10.28 -21.41 3.82
C LYS A 56 9.87 -22.79 4.31
N VAL A 57 9.34 -22.88 5.53
CA VAL A 57 8.86 -24.14 6.14
C VAL A 57 7.76 -24.79 5.29
N ASN A 58 6.91 -23.99 4.65
CA ASN A 58 5.87 -24.48 3.73
C ASN A 58 6.36 -24.75 2.29
N GLY A 59 7.67 -24.71 2.05
CA GLY A 59 8.28 -25.09 0.78
C GLY A 59 8.27 -24.03 -0.30
N TYR A 60 7.96 -22.77 0.03
CA TYR A 60 8.12 -21.66 -0.91
C TYR A 60 9.59 -21.31 -1.08
N SER A 61 10.05 -21.21 -2.31
CA SER A 61 11.42 -20.80 -2.67
C SER A 61 11.49 -19.41 -3.27
N HIS A 62 10.35 -18.88 -3.74
CA HIS A 62 10.26 -17.60 -4.41
C HIS A 62 9.07 -16.80 -3.87
N VAL A 63 9.26 -15.50 -3.65
CA VAL A 63 8.23 -14.58 -3.13
C VAL A 63 8.24 -13.28 -3.92
N ILE A 64 7.07 -12.83 -4.35
CA ILE A 64 6.88 -11.48 -4.86
C ILE A 64 6.14 -10.67 -3.81
N GLY A 65 6.78 -9.63 -3.27
CA GLY A 65 6.16 -8.68 -2.35
C GLY A 65 5.64 -7.47 -3.09
N ILE A 66 4.35 -7.17 -2.94
CA ILE A 66 3.71 -5.99 -3.53
C ILE A 66 3.30 -5.06 -2.41
N PHE A 67 3.79 -3.83 -2.43
CA PHE A 67 3.61 -2.88 -1.32
C PHE A 67 2.99 -1.57 -1.77
N LEU A 68 2.48 -0.82 -0.80
CA LEU A 68 2.03 0.56 -0.98
C LEU A 68 3.08 1.39 -1.70
N SER A 69 2.61 2.35 -2.49
CA SER A 69 3.47 3.28 -3.21
C SER A 69 4.60 3.83 -2.33
N ALA A 70 5.83 3.76 -2.83
CA ALA A 70 7.01 4.33 -2.16
C ALA A 70 6.91 5.85 -1.96
N GLY A 71 6.08 6.53 -2.76
CA GLY A 71 5.81 7.97 -2.61
C GLY A 71 4.98 8.32 -1.37
N ILE A 72 4.33 7.34 -0.72
CA ILE A 72 3.53 7.55 0.49
C ILE A 72 3.95 6.68 1.68
N SER A 73 4.79 5.66 1.46
CA SER A 73 5.22 4.73 2.51
C SER A 73 6.64 4.23 2.26
N GLY A 74 7.44 4.17 3.31
CA GLY A 74 8.78 3.56 3.27
C GLY A 74 8.78 2.03 3.26
N THR A 75 7.62 1.38 3.30
CA THR A 75 7.50 -0.07 3.51
C THR A 75 8.19 -0.87 2.40
N SER A 76 7.98 -0.55 1.13
CA SER A 76 8.60 -1.28 0.01
C SER A 76 10.13 -1.25 0.06
N ASN A 77 10.72 -0.11 0.41
CA ASN A 77 12.17 0.03 0.56
C ASN A 77 12.70 -0.76 1.76
N GLN A 78 12.01 -0.70 2.89
CA GLN A 78 12.34 -1.48 4.08
C GLN A 78 12.30 -2.98 3.79
N MET A 79 11.26 -3.45 3.10
CA MET A 79 11.10 -4.86 2.71
C MET A 79 12.18 -5.31 1.74
N ARG A 80 12.57 -4.46 0.78
CA ARG A 80 13.66 -4.77 -0.16
C ARG A 80 14.97 -5.00 0.56
N LEU A 81 15.32 -4.14 1.52
CA LEU A 81 16.53 -4.30 2.33
C LEU A 81 16.49 -5.58 3.18
N PHE A 82 15.36 -5.87 3.79
CA PHE A 82 15.20 -7.08 4.59
C PHE A 82 15.30 -8.35 3.74
N CYS A 83 14.68 -8.38 2.58
CA CYS A 83 14.70 -9.54 1.68
C CYS A 83 16.10 -9.81 1.11
N GLN A 84 16.96 -8.79 0.95
CA GLN A 84 18.35 -8.97 0.52
C GLN A 84 19.19 -9.79 1.50
N SER A 85 18.80 -9.88 2.76
CA SER A 85 19.49 -10.66 3.80
C SER A 85 19.01 -12.12 3.88
N GLN A 86 18.07 -12.54 3.02
CA GLN A 86 17.56 -13.92 3.01
C GLN A 86 18.34 -14.76 2.03
N GLU A 87 18.98 -15.85 2.53
CA GLU A 87 19.81 -16.75 1.70
C GLU A 87 18.96 -17.83 1.00
N ASP A 88 17.89 -18.31 1.67
CA ASP A 88 17.10 -19.47 1.23
C ASP A 88 15.79 -19.11 0.54
N LEU A 89 15.55 -17.83 0.27
CA LEU A 89 14.31 -17.35 -0.31
C LEU A 89 14.59 -16.24 -1.34
N VAL A 90 14.26 -16.51 -2.59
CA VAL A 90 14.38 -15.51 -3.64
C VAL A 90 13.21 -14.55 -3.58
N CYS A 91 13.49 -13.29 -3.28
CA CYS A 91 12.46 -12.27 -3.14
C CYS A 91 12.56 -11.21 -4.23
N HIS A 92 11.42 -10.82 -4.81
CA HIS A 92 11.29 -9.64 -5.65
C HIS A 92 10.26 -8.66 -5.06
N ILE A 93 10.61 -7.38 -4.97
CA ILE A 93 9.76 -6.37 -4.34
C ILE A 93 9.28 -5.37 -5.38
N ILE A 94 7.97 -5.31 -5.56
CA ILE A 94 7.27 -4.40 -6.47
C ILE A 94 6.71 -3.23 -5.66
N ASP A 95 7.07 -2.01 -6.05
CA ASP A 95 6.39 -0.79 -5.65
C ASP A 95 5.14 -0.61 -6.50
N SER A 96 3.97 -0.75 -5.92
CA SER A 96 2.70 -0.73 -6.68
C SER A 96 2.37 0.63 -7.31
N LYS A 97 3.06 1.71 -6.95
CA LYS A 97 2.67 3.09 -7.31
C LYS A 97 1.18 3.37 -7.04
N SER A 98 0.64 2.72 -6.03
CA SER A 98 -0.78 2.73 -5.72
C SER A 98 -1.04 2.45 -4.23
N ALA A 99 -2.30 2.43 -3.85
CA ALA A 99 -2.77 2.05 -2.52
C ALA A 99 -4.17 1.44 -2.61
N SER A 100 -4.67 0.91 -1.47
CA SER A 100 -6.04 0.41 -1.33
C SER A 100 -6.44 -0.57 -2.45
N VAL A 101 -7.56 -0.33 -3.12
CA VAL A 101 -8.09 -1.20 -4.19
C VAL A 101 -7.11 -1.34 -5.35
N GLY A 102 -6.38 -0.28 -5.72
CA GLY A 102 -5.39 -0.33 -6.80
C GLY A 102 -4.26 -1.32 -6.50
N LEU A 103 -3.72 -1.31 -5.27
CA LEU A 103 -2.76 -2.31 -4.82
C LEU A 103 -3.38 -3.72 -4.81
N GLY A 104 -4.62 -3.84 -4.30
CA GLY A 104 -5.32 -5.12 -4.20
C GLY A 104 -5.55 -5.78 -5.56
N ILE A 105 -5.92 -5.01 -6.58
CA ILE A 105 -6.11 -5.51 -7.94
C ILE A 105 -4.79 -6.07 -8.50
N ILE A 106 -3.68 -5.36 -8.36
CA ILE A 106 -2.36 -5.85 -8.80
C ILE A 106 -2.04 -7.19 -8.14
N ALA A 107 -2.24 -7.28 -6.82
CA ALA A 107 -1.94 -8.51 -6.07
C ALA A 107 -2.79 -9.70 -6.51
N ILE A 108 -4.10 -9.49 -6.72
CA ILE A 108 -5.04 -10.53 -7.15
C ILE A 108 -4.73 -11.00 -8.57
N GLU A 109 -4.55 -10.07 -9.51
CA GLU A 109 -4.26 -10.39 -10.91
C GLU A 109 -2.92 -11.13 -11.05
N LEU A 110 -1.89 -10.70 -10.32
CA LEU A 110 -0.61 -11.40 -10.31
C LEU A 110 -0.74 -12.81 -9.72
N ALA A 111 -1.48 -12.98 -8.63
CA ALA A 111 -1.71 -14.28 -8.03
C ALA A 111 -2.44 -15.24 -9.00
N HIS A 112 -3.46 -14.75 -9.71
CA HIS A 112 -4.13 -15.54 -10.76
C HIS A 112 -3.19 -15.89 -11.93
N TYR A 113 -2.28 -14.99 -12.28
CA TYR A 113 -1.30 -15.27 -13.32
C TYR A 113 -0.31 -16.36 -12.89
N CYS A 114 0.16 -16.31 -11.65
CA CYS A 114 1.05 -17.33 -11.07
C CYS A 114 0.42 -18.73 -11.04
N GLN A 115 -0.90 -18.84 -10.85
CA GLN A 115 -1.62 -20.13 -10.87
C GLN A 115 -1.57 -20.84 -12.24
N LYS A 116 -1.19 -20.15 -13.31
CA LYS A 116 -1.03 -20.73 -14.64
C LYS A 116 0.29 -21.49 -14.83
N GLY A 117 1.13 -21.58 -13.79
CA GLY A 117 2.40 -22.29 -13.84
C GLY A 117 3.51 -21.54 -14.59
N VAL A 118 3.48 -20.21 -14.55
CA VAL A 118 4.49 -19.35 -15.18
C VAL A 118 5.80 -19.36 -14.39
N THR A 119 6.91 -18.96 -15.03
CA THR A 119 8.20 -18.80 -14.31
C THR A 119 8.18 -17.57 -13.40
N PHE A 120 9.13 -17.51 -12.47
CA PHE A 120 9.26 -16.35 -11.56
C PHE A 120 9.53 -15.05 -12.31
N GLU A 121 10.38 -15.09 -13.32
CA GLU A 121 10.69 -13.92 -14.18
C GLU A 121 9.46 -13.45 -14.98
N GLN A 122 8.66 -14.38 -15.47
CA GLN A 122 7.40 -14.05 -16.14
C GLN A 122 6.40 -13.41 -15.17
N ALA A 123 6.32 -13.91 -13.95
CA ALA A 123 5.47 -13.33 -12.91
C ALA A 123 5.93 -11.91 -12.53
N ILE A 124 7.24 -11.67 -12.38
CA ILE A 124 7.81 -10.34 -12.13
C ILE A 124 7.44 -9.38 -13.26
N SER A 125 7.75 -9.75 -14.50
CA SER A 125 7.48 -8.90 -15.67
C SER A 125 6.00 -8.57 -15.82
N TYR A 126 5.12 -9.53 -15.52
CA TYR A 126 3.68 -9.29 -15.53
C TYR A 126 3.24 -8.36 -14.39
N GLY A 127 3.78 -8.53 -13.19
CA GLY A 127 3.50 -7.65 -12.05
C GLY A 127 3.92 -6.20 -12.29
N GLU A 128 5.09 -5.98 -12.87
CA GLU A 128 5.58 -4.65 -13.26
C GLU A 128 4.69 -4.03 -14.35
N LYS A 129 4.27 -4.80 -15.34
CA LYS A 129 3.30 -4.36 -16.35
C LYS A 129 1.97 -3.95 -15.72
N LEU A 130 1.45 -4.73 -14.77
CA LEU A 130 0.23 -4.37 -14.03
C LEU A 130 0.36 -3.02 -13.31
N VAL A 131 1.54 -2.72 -12.73
CA VAL A 131 1.80 -1.42 -12.10
C VAL A 131 1.76 -0.28 -13.12
N GLU A 132 2.35 -0.46 -14.30
CA GLU A 132 2.34 0.55 -15.36
C GLU A 132 0.93 0.82 -15.89
N GLU A 133 0.10 -0.21 -16.00
CA GLU A 133 -1.27 -0.13 -16.53
C GLU A 133 -2.31 0.23 -15.47
N ASN A 134 -1.97 0.21 -14.18
CA ASN A 134 -2.89 0.52 -13.08
C ASN A 134 -2.98 2.03 -12.85
N TYR A 135 -4.17 2.60 -12.98
CA TYR A 135 -4.48 4.00 -12.67
C TYR A 135 -5.58 4.05 -11.59
N ALA A 136 -5.19 4.37 -10.37
CA ALA A 136 -6.12 4.54 -9.26
C ALA A 136 -6.55 6.00 -9.14
N TYR A 137 -7.83 6.28 -9.30
CA TYR A 137 -8.44 7.59 -9.07
C TYR A 137 -9.32 7.54 -7.83
N PHE A 138 -9.18 8.53 -6.97
CA PHE A 138 -9.94 8.60 -5.72
C PHE A 138 -10.22 10.05 -5.32
N SER A 139 -11.13 10.24 -4.39
CA SER A 139 -11.41 11.54 -3.80
C SER A 139 -11.51 11.40 -2.29
N ILE A 140 -11.13 12.44 -1.56
CA ILE A 140 -11.15 12.50 -0.11
C ILE A 140 -11.93 13.74 0.30
N ASP A 141 -12.83 13.59 1.26
CA ASP A 141 -13.66 14.71 1.73
C ASP A 141 -12.85 15.76 2.49
N ASP A 142 -11.84 15.33 3.24
CA ASP A 142 -10.95 16.21 4.01
C ASP A 142 -9.49 15.90 3.74
N LEU A 143 -8.83 16.76 2.98
CA LEU A 143 -7.39 16.68 2.70
C LEU A 143 -6.53 16.90 3.95
N GLY A 144 -7.09 17.44 5.03
CA GLY A 144 -6.39 17.68 6.29
C GLY A 144 -5.80 16.40 6.90
N PHE A 145 -6.42 15.25 6.69
CA PHE A 145 -5.87 13.98 7.14
C PHE A 145 -4.59 13.60 6.38
N LEU A 146 -4.56 13.80 5.06
CA LEU A 146 -3.34 13.59 4.25
C LEU A 146 -2.23 14.57 4.66
N GLN A 147 -2.59 15.83 4.92
CA GLN A 147 -1.64 16.87 5.37
C GLN A 147 -1.03 16.50 6.71
N LYS A 148 -1.87 16.21 7.71
CA LYS A 148 -1.43 15.82 9.06
C LYS A 148 -0.60 14.54 9.04
N GLY A 149 -0.93 13.61 8.15
CA GLY A 149 -0.17 12.38 7.92
C GLY A 149 1.14 12.58 7.14
N GLY A 150 1.36 13.75 6.52
CA GLY A 150 2.53 14.01 5.66
C GLY A 150 2.49 13.31 4.29
N ARG A 151 1.33 12.80 3.85
CA ARG A 151 1.15 12.08 2.58
C ARG A 151 0.36 12.88 1.55
N ILE A 152 0.20 14.17 1.75
CA ILE A 152 -0.60 15.03 0.86
C ILE A 152 0.01 15.24 -0.54
N GLY A 153 1.34 15.08 -0.69
CA GLY A 153 2.04 15.26 -1.95
C GLY A 153 1.70 16.60 -2.63
N LYS A 154 1.53 16.57 -3.94
CA LYS A 154 1.19 17.76 -4.75
C LYS A 154 -0.25 18.25 -4.55
N ALA A 155 -1.10 17.48 -3.87
CA ALA A 155 -2.44 17.92 -3.49
C ALA A 155 -2.43 19.04 -2.43
N SER A 156 -1.28 19.35 -1.81
CA SER A 156 -1.09 20.46 -0.86
C SER A 156 -1.52 21.82 -1.44
N ALA A 157 -1.39 22.03 -2.75
CA ALA A 157 -1.84 23.24 -3.43
C ALA A 157 -3.37 23.50 -3.33
N PHE A 158 -4.14 22.51 -2.89
CA PHE A 158 -5.61 22.60 -2.72
C PHE A 158 -6.04 22.81 -1.28
N LEU A 159 -5.11 22.87 -0.34
CA LEU A 159 -5.41 23.18 1.05
C LEU A 159 -5.88 24.63 1.20
N GLY A 160 -6.94 24.83 1.99
CA GLY A 160 -7.43 26.17 2.29
C GLY A 160 -8.16 26.88 1.14
N THR A 161 -8.44 26.20 0.03
CA THR A 161 -9.26 26.78 -1.02
C THR A 161 -10.70 26.91 -0.53
N THR A 162 -11.24 28.15 -0.52
CA THR A 162 -12.61 28.47 -0.10
C THR A 162 -13.67 27.95 -1.08
N LEU A 163 -13.28 27.48 -2.24
CA LEU A 163 -14.16 26.83 -3.20
C LEU A 163 -14.42 25.39 -2.75
N LYS A 164 -15.68 24.96 -2.76
CA LYS A 164 -16.11 23.55 -2.58
C LYS A 164 -15.61 22.70 -3.76
N ILE A 165 -14.30 22.62 -3.92
CA ILE A 165 -13.64 21.80 -4.95
C ILE A 165 -13.22 20.51 -4.27
N LYS A 166 -13.74 19.38 -4.76
CA LYS A 166 -13.23 18.05 -4.40
C LYS A 166 -12.24 17.65 -5.48
N PRO A 167 -10.92 17.62 -5.19
CA PRO A 167 -9.96 17.17 -6.17
C PRO A 167 -10.11 15.67 -6.43
N ILE A 168 -9.95 15.28 -7.68
CA ILE A 168 -9.67 13.88 -8.01
C ILE A 168 -8.17 13.70 -7.81
N LEU A 169 -7.82 12.72 -7.02
CA LEU A 169 -6.45 12.36 -6.68
C LEU A 169 -6.03 11.10 -7.43
N SER A 170 -4.73 10.97 -7.68
CA SER A 170 -4.11 9.78 -8.25
C SER A 170 -2.66 9.69 -7.77
N PHE A 171 -1.96 8.62 -8.18
CA PHE A 171 -0.53 8.42 -7.90
C PHE A 171 0.28 8.69 -9.16
N GLU A 172 1.35 9.47 -9.04
CA GLU A 172 2.30 9.70 -10.13
C GLU A 172 3.03 8.41 -10.49
N LYS A 173 3.14 8.12 -11.77
CA LYS A 173 3.83 6.91 -12.23
C LYS A 173 5.34 6.95 -11.97
N GLU A 174 5.93 8.13 -11.98
CA GLU A 174 7.36 8.30 -11.80
C GLU A 174 7.79 8.02 -10.36
N ASN A 175 7.21 8.73 -9.39
CA ASN A 175 7.65 8.70 -7.98
C ASN A 175 6.61 8.13 -7.00
N GLY A 176 5.39 7.87 -7.45
CA GLY A 176 4.31 7.32 -6.62
C GLY A 176 3.70 8.30 -5.63
N GLU A 177 3.97 9.60 -5.75
CA GLU A 177 3.35 10.63 -4.90
C GLU A 177 1.90 10.89 -5.28
N ILE A 178 1.11 11.34 -4.32
CA ILE A 178 -0.27 11.79 -4.59
C ILE A 178 -0.24 13.11 -5.35
N TYR A 179 -0.99 13.17 -6.45
CA TYR A 179 -1.16 14.36 -7.25
C TYR A 179 -2.62 14.56 -7.68
N VAL A 180 -2.93 15.69 -8.29
CA VAL A 180 -4.27 16.07 -8.76
C VAL A 180 -4.30 16.09 -10.29
N PRO A 181 -4.74 15.01 -10.97
CA PRO A 181 -4.84 14.96 -12.42
C PRO A 181 -5.97 15.83 -12.95
N SER A 182 -7.03 16.05 -12.16
CA SER A 182 -8.21 16.82 -12.58
C SER A 182 -8.89 17.50 -11.40
N LYS A 183 -9.64 18.57 -11.69
CA LYS A 183 -10.43 19.34 -10.73
C LYS A 183 -11.91 19.20 -11.08
N VAL A 184 -12.70 18.77 -10.13
CA VAL A 184 -14.16 18.76 -10.28
C VAL A 184 -14.75 19.83 -9.37
N ARG A 185 -15.56 20.73 -9.93
CA ARG A 185 -16.23 21.80 -9.19
C ARG A 185 -17.59 21.33 -8.72
N GLY A 186 -17.73 21.16 -7.41
CA GLY A 186 -19.01 20.93 -6.75
C GLY A 186 -19.56 19.49 -6.85
N ASN A 187 -20.53 19.19 -5.98
CA ASN A 187 -21.45 18.07 -6.18
C ASN A 187 -22.63 18.60 -7.02
N LYS A 188 -22.84 18.06 -8.19
CA LYS A 188 -24.15 18.00 -8.80
C LYS A 188 -24.61 16.56 -8.80
#